data_09506e6a870397a8de1279a7a335209b
#
_entry.id   09506e6a870397a8de1279a7a335209b
#
_cell.length_a   1.000
_cell.length_b   1.000
_cell.length_c   1.000
_cell.angle_alpha   90.00
_cell.angle_beta   90.00
_cell.angle_gamma   90.00
#
_symmetry.space_group_name_H-M   'P 1'
#
loop_
_entity.id
_entity.type
_entity.pdbx_description
1 polymer ?
#
loop_
_entity_poly.entity_id
_entity_poly.type
_entity_poly.pdbx_seq_one_letter_code
_entity_poly.pdbx_strand_id
1 'polypeptide(L)'
;PMAKVFNETGIGTMNTSLGDTDKNAMLSFRSSSYGSTSHALANQNAFNTFYGGKAIFYSSGHRTGFTDDHCMYSYRNTRAHNSILVNGMTQKIGTEGYGWIPRWYEGEKIAYMAGDASNAYGKVTSPLWLKRGELSGTQYTPEKGWDENKLDMFRRHIIQLGNSGVYVIYDELEGKEAVTWSYLLHTVELPME
;
A
#
# COMPACT_ATOMS: atom_id res chain seq x y z
N PRO A 1 8.50 14.49 -16.27
CA PRO A 1 8.07 13.94 -14.99
C PRO A 1 9.21 13.99 -13.99
N MET A 2 8.85 14.07 -12.70
CA MET A 2 9.82 14.07 -11.62
C MET A 2 9.50 12.91 -10.69
N ALA A 3 10.44 11.98 -10.54
CA ALA A 3 10.30 10.82 -9.67
C ALA A 3 11.44 10.77 -8.66
N LYS A 4 11.13 10.36 -7.46
CA LYS A 4 12.13 10.14 -6.42
C LYS A 4 11.75 8.92 -5.59
N VAL A 5 12.71 8.05 -5.35
CA VAL A 5 12.57 6.93 -4.42
C VAL A 5 13.55 7.11 -3.25
N PHE A 6 13.02 6.97 -2.06
CA PHE A 6 13.76 6.94 -0.81
C PHE A 6 13.89 5.47 -0.40
N ASN A 7 14.91 4.81 -0.92
CA ASN A 7 15.10 3.35 -0.80
C ASN A 7 15.09 2.87 0.64
N GLU A 8 15.74 3.61 1.53
CA GLU A 8 15.85 3.26 2.95
C GLU A 8 14.49 3.20 3.66
N THR A 9 13.52 4.01 3.21
CA THR A 9 12.18 4.02 3.79
C THR A 9 11.15 3.27 2.96
N GLY A 10 11.47 2.94 1.70
CA GLY A 10 10.57 2.31 0.76
C GLY A 10 9.40 3.23 0.35
N ILE A 11 9.68 4.51 0.19
CA ILE A 11 8.71 5.51 -0.28
C ILE A 11 9.16 6.05 -1.63
N GLY A 12 8.24 6.09 -2.59
CA GLY A 12 8.42 6.71 -3.88
C GLY A 12 7.41 7.83 -4.12
N THR A 13 7.80 8.84 -4.88
CA THR A 13 6.90 9.91 -5.32
C THR A 13 7.09 10.19 -6.80
N MET A 14 6.00 10.52 -7.49
CA MET A 14 5.99 11.01 -8.86
C MET A 14 5.20 12.31 -8.91
N ASN A 15 5.72 13.31 -9.62
CA ASN A 15 5.12 14.63 -9.72
C ASN A 15 5.14 15.13 -11.16
N THR A 16 4.15 15.93 -11.54
CA THR A 16 4.13 16.63 -12.83
C THR A 16 4.80 18.01 -12.73
N SER A 17 4.66 18.70 -11.60
CA SER A 17 5.23 20.04 -11.39
C SER A 17 5.42 20.33 -9.90
N LEU A 18 6.64 20.31 -9.40
CA LEU A 18 6.93 20.72 -8.01
C LEU A 18 6.90 22.26 -7.81
N GLY A 19 7.06 23.02 -8.89
CA GLY A 19 7.07 24.48 -8.82
C GLY A 19 5.67 25.13 -8.89
N ASP A 20 4.63 24.37 -9.23
CA ASP A 20 3.26 24.85 -9.34
C ASP A 20 2.33 23.83 -8.67
N THR A 21 2.07 24.04 -7.38
CA THR A 21 1.28 23.12 -6.56
C THR A 21 -0.15 23.01 -7.03
N ASP A 22 -0.73 24.05 -7.61
CA ASP A 22 -2.13 24.06 -8.06
C ASP A 22 -2.36 23.20 -9.30
N LYS A 23 -1.29 22.95 -10.07
CA LYS A 23 -1.31 22.10 -11.28
C LYS A 23 -0.55 20.78 -11.11
N ASN A 24 0.03 20.56 -9.94
CA ASN A 24 0.78 19.33 -9.70
C ASN A 24 -0.16 18.14 -9.55
N ALA A 25 -0.01 17.15 -10.42
CA ALA A 25 -0.49 15.80 -10.17
C ALA A 25 0.64 15.03 -9.48
N MET A 26 0.35 14.45 -8.33
CA MET A 26 1.30 13.71 -7.51
C MET A 26 0.76 12.30 -7.25
N LEU A 27 1.65 11.32 -7.32
CA LEU A 27 1.42 9.97 -6.80
C LEU A 27 2.49 9.69 -5.74
N SER A 28 2.06 9.24 -4.58
CA SER A 28 2.93 8.64 -3.56
C SER A 28 2.74 7.14 -3.55
N PHE A 29 3.83 6.40 -3.35
CA PHE A 29 3.87 4.95 -3.36
C PHE A 29 4.68 4.44 -2.18
N ARG A 30 4.24 3.35 -1.57
CA ARG A 30 4.95 2.73 -0.46
C ARG A 30 5.15 1.24 -0.68
N SER A 31 6.41 0.80 -0.58
CA SER A 31 6.80 -0.60 -0.46
C SER A 31 8.08 -0.65 0.39
N SER A 32 7.94 -0.93 1.68
CA SER A 32 8.97 -0.71 2.70
C SER A 32 9.51 -2.02 3.27
N SER A 33 10.84 -2.11 3.39
CA SER A 33 11.54 -3.23 4.03
C SER A 33 11.29 -3.34 5.54
N TYR A 34 10.73 -2.30 6.15
CA TYR A 34 10.44 -2.29 7.59
C TYR A 34 9.04 -2.79 7.96
N GLY A 35 8.30 -3.30 6.99
CA GLY A 35 6.96 -3.85 7.21
C GLY A 35 5.96 -2.82 7.74
N SER A 36 5.12 -3.25 8.68
CA SER A 36 4.07 -2.43 9.30
C SER A 36 4.21 -2.38 10.84
N THR A 37 5.42 -2.14 11.32
CA THR A 37 5.69 -1.99 12.76
C THR A 37 5.42 -0.56 13.24
N SER A 38 5.23 -0.38 14.55
CA SER A 38 4.99 0.91 15.20
C SER A 38 3.84 1.70 14.54
N HIS A 39 4.10 2.87 14.00
CA HIS A 39 3.11 3.72 13.32
C HIS A 39 2.88 3.38 11.85
N ALA A 40 3.68 2.49 11.26
CA ALA A 40 3.49 2.03 9.89
C ALA A 40 2.25 1.14 9.75
N LEU A 41 1.65 1.14 8.57
CA LEU A 41 0.41 0.44 8.25
C LEU A 41 0.69 -0.79 7.37
N ALA A 42 -0.24 -1.73 7.32
CA ALA A 42 -0.17 -2.90 6.44
C ALA A 42 -0.58 -2.52 5.01
N ASN A 43 0.24 -1.69 4.36
CA ASN A 43 -0.05 -1.04 3.10
C ASN A 43 1.12 -1.11 2.09
N GLN A 44 1.80 -2.26 2.03
CA GLN A 44 2.83 -2.48 1.02
C GLN A 44 2.20 -2.43 -0.39
N ASN A 45 2.92 -1.86 -1.33
CA ASN A 45 2.46 -1.57 -2.68
C ASN A 45 1.19 -0.71 -2.74
N ALA A 46 0.87 0.05 -1.70
CA ALA A 46 -0.22 1.02 -1.75
C ALA A 46 0.25 2.34 -2.35
N PHE A 47 -0.69 3.03 -2.99
CA PHE A 47 -0.47 4.36 -3.53
C PHE A 47 -1.56 5.34 -3.09
N ASN A 48 -1.23 6.63 -3.12
CA ASN A 48 -2.18 7.73 -3.00
C ASN A 48 -1.93 8.72 -4.13
N THR A 49 -2.98 9.39 -4.60
CA THR A 49 -2.87 10.41 -5.65
C THR A 49 -3.47 11.72 -5.21
N PHE A 50 -2.90 12.79 -5.73
CA PHE A 50 -3.27 14.17 -5.43
C PHE A 50 -3.27 15.00 -6.71
N TYR A 51 -4.13 16.01 -6.77
CA TYR A 51 -4.09 17.04 -7.79
C TYR A 51 -4.40 18.40 -7.17
N GLY A 52 -3.59 19.41 -7.47
CA GLY A 52 -3.75 20.75 -6.91
C GLY A 52 -3.79 20.76 -5.37
N GLY A 53 -2.99 19.92 -4.72
CA GLY A 53 -2.96 19.75 -3.26
C GLY A 53 -4.15 18.99 -2.66
N LYS A 54 -5.13 18.56 -3.47
CA LYS A 54 -6.29 17.79 -3.02
C LYS A 54 -6.08 16.30 -3.25
N ALA A 55 -6.43 15.48 -2.25
CA ALA A 55 -6.40 14.04 -2.37
C ALA A 55 -7.51 13.55 -3.32
N ILE A 56 -7.19 12.59 -4.18
CA ILE A 56 -8.13 11.93 -5.11
C ILE A 56 -8.32 10.48 -4.67
N PHE A 57 -7.32 9.64 -4.88
CA PHE A 57 -7.27 8.31 -4.30
C PHE A 57 -6.44 8.36 -3.03
N TYR A 58 -7.06 8.08 -1.90
CA TYR A 58 -6.40 8.21 -0.61
C TYR A 58 -6.87 7.11 0.35
N SER A 59 -5.99 6.70 1.24
CA SER A 59 -6.32 5.70 2.28
C SER A 59 -7.54 6.13 3.08
N SER A 60 -8.49 5.22 3.31
CA SER A 60 -9.67 5.52 4.09
C SER A 60 -9.38 5.53 5.58
N GLY A 61 -10.05 6.41 6.31
CA GLY A 61 -10.03 6.48 7.74
C GLY A 61 -8.82 7.17 8.36
N HIS A 62 -8.93 7.38 9.65
CA HIS A 62 -7.92 8.04 10.47
C HIS A 62 -7.74 7.27 11.78
N ARG A 63 -6.50 7.11 12.23
CA ARG A 63 -6.19 6.37 13.44
C ARG A 63 -6.69 7.11 14.69
N THR A 64 -7.57 6.48 15.46
CA THR A 64 -8.07 7.01 16.74
C THR A 64 -7.38 6.39 17.96
N GLY A 65 -6.97 5.13 17.85
CA GLY A 65 -6.23 4.39 18.86
C GLY A 65 -5.03 3.66 18.31
N PHE A 66 -4.33 2.88 19.11
CA PHE A 66 -3.14 2.16 18.68
C PHE A 66 -3.41 0.67 18.44
N THR A 67 -4.26 0.06 19.22
CA THR A 67 -4.56 -1.38 19.17
C THR A 67 -6.04 -1.68 19.42
N ASP A 68 -6.93 -0.72 19.29
CA ASP A 68 -8.36 -1.02 19.31
C ASP A 68 -8.78 -1.75 18.02
N ASP A 69 -9.90 -2.46 18.09
CA ASP A 69 -10.39 -3.30 17.01
C ASP A 69 -10.57 -2.53 15.71
N HIS A 70 -11.11 -1.32 15.78
CA HIS A 70 -11.31 -0.50 14.59
C HIS A 70 -9.97 -0.09 13.95
N CYS A 71 -8.99 0.26 14.77
CA CYS A 71 -7.63 0.53 14.29
C CYS A 71 -7.04 -0.71 13.59
N MET A 72 -7.11 -1.88 14.24
CA MET A 72 -6.46 -3.10 13.74
C MET A 72 -7.17 -3.71 12.54
N TYR A 73 -8.51 -3.70 12.51
CA TYR A 73 -9.28 -4.32 11.44
C TYR A 73 -9.63 -3.38 10.28
N SER A 74 -9.36 -2.08 10.43
CA SER A 74 -9.59 -1.06 9.41
C SER A 74 -8.31 -0.28 9.10
N TYR A 75 -7.97 0.75 9.84
CA TYR A 75 -6.92 1.72 9.46
C TYR A 75 -5.52 1.15 9.30
N ARG A 76 -5.13 0.20 10.15
CA ARG A 76 -3.84 -0.49 10.02
C ARG A 76 -3.86 -1.60 9.00
N ASN A 77 -5.04 -2.03 8.61
CA ASN A 77 -5.28 -3.15 7.73
C ASN A 77 -5.18 -2.72 6.26
N THR A 78 -4.79 -3.62 5.39
CA THR A 78 -4.72 -3.38 3.94
C THR A 78 -6.05 -2.92 3.35
N ARG A 79 -7.17 -3.29 3.99
CA ARG A 79 -8.53 -2.91 3.57
C ARG A 79 -8.76 -1.40 3.49
N ALA A 80 -8.00 -0.59 4.22
CA ALA A 80 -8.10 0.86 4.21
C ALA A 80 -7.20 1.54 3.17
N HIS A 81 -6.52 0.79 2.32
CA HIS A 81 -5.47 1.30 1.44
C HIS A 81 -5.67 0.88 -0.01
N ASN A 82 -5.14 1.67 -0.95
CA ASN A 82 -5.17 1.37 -2.39
C ASN A 82 -4.15 0.28 -2.73
N SER A 83 -4.47 -0.96 -2.40
CA SER A 83 -3.65 -2.14 -2.60
C SER A 83 -4.54 -3.33 -3.00
N ILE A 84 -4.14 -4.56 -2.72
CA ILE A 84 -4.93 -5.76 -3.03
C ILE A 84 -5.23 -6.58 -1.78
N LEU A 85 -6.29 -7.39 -1.83
CA LEU A 85 -6.52 -8.51 -0.93
C LEU A 85 -6.46 -9.82 -1.72
N VAL A 86 -6.02 -10.88 -1.05
CA VAL A 86 -5.94 -12.25 -1.61
C VAL A 86 -6.90 -13.14 -0.82
N ASN A 87 -7.96 -13.64 -1.43
CA ASN A 87 -9.05 -14.34 -0.73
C ASN A 87 -9.63 -13.53 0.45
N GLY A 88 -9.68 -12.19 0.33
CA GLY A 88 -10.04 -11.30 1.44
C GLY A 88 -8.97 -11.13 2.51
N MET A 89 -7.81 -11.80 2.38
CA MET A 89 -6.70 -11.70 3.33
C MET A 89 -5.92 -10.41 3.16
N THR A 90 -5.49 -9.86 4.30
CA THR A 90 -4.71 -8.65 4.44
C THR A 90 -3.22 -8.95 4.62
N GLN A 91 -2.41 -7.93 4.54
CA GLN A 91 -0.97 -8.04 4.83
C GLN A 91 -0.72 -8.24 6.34
N LYS A 92 0.40 -8.86 6.69
CA LYS A 92 0.84 -9.06 8.07
C LYS A 92 1.01 -7.73 8.80
N ILE A 93 0.77 -7.77 10.10
CA ILE A 93 1.15 -6.71 11.02
C ILE A 93 2.50 -7.07 11.64
N GLY A 94 3.49 -6.20 11.48
CA GLY A 94 4.85 -6.42 11.97
C GLY A 94 5.91 -6.20 10.89
N THR A 95 7.17 -6.43 11.24
CA THR A 95 8.30 -6.29 10.31
C THR A 95 8.36 -7.39 9.26
N GLU A 96 7.73 -8.52 9.52
CA GLU A 96 7.70 -9.68 8.63
C GLU A 96 6.84 -9.46 7.38
N GLY A 97 5.92 -8.47 7.42
CA GLY A 97 5.08 -8.07 6.29
C GLY A 97 5.73 -6.96 5.47
N TYR A 98 6.87 -7.21 4.89
CA TYR A 98 7.69 -6.23 4.20
C TYR A 98 7.55 -6.26 2.68
N GLY A 99 8.00 -5.18 2.06
CA GLY A 99 8.18 -5.04 0.63
C GLY A 99 9.40 -4.16 0.34
N TRP A 100 9.66 -3.87 -0.91
CA TRP A 100 10.71 -2.93 -1.34
C TRP A 100 10.39 -2.37 -2.72
N ILE A 101 11.14 -1.33 -3.13
CA ILE A 101 11.08 -0.76 -4.47
C ILE A 101 12.38 -1.15 -5.20
N PRO A 102 12.41 -2.33 -5.89
CA PRO A 102 13.63 -2.86 -6.50
C PRO A 102 14.08 -2.07 -7.73
N ARG A 103 13.18 -1.34 -8.37
CA ARG A 103 13.47 -0.61 -9.61
C ARG A 103 12.71 0.69 -9.66
N TRP A 104 13.38 1.71 -10.15
CA TRP A 104 12.75 2.97 -10.52
C TRP A 104 13.57 3.67 -11.60
N TYR A 105 12.93 4.53 -12.36
CA TYR A 105 13.53 5.30 -13.44
C TYR A 105 12.85 6.66 -13.56
N GLU A 106 13.62 7.68 -13.84
CA GLU A 106 13.16 9.01 -14.17
C GLU A 106 13.74 9.43 -15.52
N GLY A 107 12.86 9.77 -16.48
CA GLY A 107 13.23 10.24 -17.81
C GLY A 107 12.29 11.33 -18.28
N GLU A 108 12.60 11.95 -19.42
CA GLU A 108 11.82 13.06 -19.95
C GLU A 108 10.38 12.72 -20.29
N LYS A 109 10.14 11.54 -20.84
CA LYS A 109 8.82 11.12 -21.34
C LYS A 109 8.07 10.24 -20.38
N ILE A 110 8.77 9.49 -19.55
CA ILE A 110 8.18 8.58 -18.56
C ILE A 110 8.98 8.62 -17.26
N ALA A 111 8.28 8.39 -16.16
CA ALA A 111 8.89 7.91 -14.92
C ALA A 111 8.27 6.56 -14.56
N TYR A 112 9.02 5.73 -13.85
CA TYR A 112 8.64 4.36 -13.54
C TYR A 112 9.09 3.98 -12.14
N MET A 113 8.23 3.23 -11.42
CA MET A 113 8.58 2.56 -10.17
C MET A 113 7.98 1.16 -10.16
N ALA A 114 8.70 0.21 -9.58
CA ALA A 114 8.18 -1.11 -9.29
C ALA A 114 8.36 -1.42 -7.80
N GLY A 115 7.27 -1.81 -7.15
CA GLY A 115 7.29 -2.32 -5.79
C GLY A 115 7.05 -3.82 -5.76
N ASP A 116 7.74 -4.54 -4.88
CA ASP A 116 7.53 -5.95 -4.63
C ASP A 116 7.04 -6.14 -3.19
N ALA A 117 5.85 -6.69 -3.04
CA ALA A 117 5.19 -6.97 -1.77
C ALA A 117 4.84 -8.46 -1.62
N SER A 118 5.56 -9.34 -2.30
CA SER A 118 5.33 -10.79 -2.29
C SER A 118 5.42 -11.39 -0.88
N ASN A 119 6.20 -10.79 0.02
CA ASN A 119 6.36 -11.24 1.41
C ASN A 119 5.39 -10.56 2.41
N ALA A 120 4.53 -9.66 1.92
CA ALA A 120 3.70 -8.88 2.82
C ALA A 120 2.55 -9.68 3.46
N TYR A 121 2.05 -10.72 2.78
CA TYR A 121 0.88 -11.50 3.21
C TYR A 121 1.25 -12.68 4.10
N GLY A 122 0.30 -13.12 4.93
CA GLY A 122 0.44 -14.28 5.79
C GLY A 122 -0.04 -14.06 7.22
N LYS A 123 0.20 -15.04 8.09
CA LYS A 123 -0.11 -14.95 9.51
C LYS A 123 0.71 -13.88 10.21
N VAL A 124 0.14 -13.26 11.21
CA VAL A 124 0.88 -12.40 12.14
C VAL A 124 1.72 -13.28 13.05
N THR A 125 3.04 -13.13 12.99
CA THR A 125 4.01 -13.94 13.76
C THR A 125 4.85 -13.08 14.72
N SER A 126 4.77 -11.76 14.62
CA SER A 126 5.48 -10.81 15.48
C SER A 126 5.08 -10.96 16.95
N PRO A 127 6.01 -11.33 17.86
CA PRO A 127 5.69 -11.48 19.30
C PRO A 127 5.10 -10.21 19.91
N LEU A 128 5.57 -9.05 19.46
CA LEU A 128 5.05 -7.76 19.90
C LEU A 128 3.57 -7.60 19.55
N TRP A 129 3.19 -7.90 18.31
CA TRP A 129 1.81 -7.72 17.86
C TRP A 129 0.89 -8.81 18.38
N LEU A 130 1.37 -10.04 18.52
CA LEU A 130 0.61 -11.12 19.19
C LEU A 130 0.29 -10.73 20.65
N LYS A 131 1.29 -10.22 21.40
CA LYS A 131 1.07 -9.75 22.78
C LYS A 131 0.13 -8.56 22.85
N ARG A 132 0.23 -7.60 21.93
CA ARG A 132 -0.70 -6.47 21.87
C ARG A 132 -2.11 -6.90 21.52
N GLY A 133 -2.27 -7.86 20.61
CA GLY A 133 -3.56 -8.46 20.27
C GLY A 133 -4.20 -9.10 21.50
N GLU A 134 -3.46 -9.92 22.24
CA GLU A 134 -3.92 -10.51 23.50
C GLU A 134 -4.42 -9.45 24.49
N LEU A 135 -3.65 -8.38 24.69
CA LEU A 135 -3.99 -7.30 25.65
C LEU A 135 -5.19 -6.45 25.20
N SER A 136 -5.42 -6.29 23.91
CA SER A 136 -6.51 -5.48 23.35
C SER A 136 -7.75 -6.30 22.96
N GLY A 137 -7.68 -7.63 23.06
CA GLY A 137 -8.73 -8.53 22.55
C GLY A 137 -8.75 -8.67 21.01
N THR A 138 -7.75 -8.14 20.30
CA THR A 138 -7.63 -8.25 18.86
C THR A 138 -7.17 -9.65 18.45
N GLN A 139 -7.91 -10.30 17.57
CA GLN A 139 -7.63 -11.65 17.08
C GLN A 139 -7.08 -11.61 15.65
N TYR A 140 -5.97 -12.27 15.42
CA TYR A 140 -5.35 -12.42 14.09
C TYR A 140 -5.72 -13.79 13.52
N THR A 141 -6.95 -13.91 13.03
CA THR A 141 -7.50 -15.17 12.51
C THR A 141 -7.81 -15.06 11.01
N PRO A 142 -8.01 -16.18 10.30
CA PRO A 142 -8.43 -16.18 8.90
C PRO A 142 -9.70 -15.35 8.66
N GLU A 143 -10.69 -15.43 9.55
CA GLU A 143 -11.96 -14.70 9.43
C GLU A 143 -11.75 -13.18 9.55
N LYS A 144 -10.67 -12.76 10.20
CA LYS A 144 -10.27 -11.36 10.34
C LYS A 144 -9.26 -10.91 9.27
N GLY A 145 -8.83 -11.82 8.40
CA GLY A 145 -8.00 -11.54 7.25
C GLY A 145 -6.53 -11.91 7.38
N TRP A 146 -6.15 -12.75 8.34
CA TRP A 146 -4.77 -13.24 8.49
C TRP A 146 -4.71 -14.76 8.46
N ASP A 147 -4.17 -15.32 7.39
CA ASP A 147 -4.00 -16.75 7.17
C ASP A 147 -2.63 -17.03 6.53
N GLU A 148 -2.37 -18.28 6.19
CA GLU A 148 -1.17 -18.67 5.45
C GLU A 148 -1.00 -17.85 4.17
N ASN A 149 0.24 -17.57 3.82
CA ASN A 149 0.51 -16.84 2.58
C ASN A 149 0.12 -17.68 1.35
N LYS A 150 -0.90 -17.24 0.63
CA LYS A 150 -1.41 -17.84 -0.60
C LYS A 150 -0.78 -17.27 -1.87
N LEU A 151 0.22 -16.44 -1.73
CA LEU A 151 0.79 -15.59 -2.76
C LEU A 151 2.24 -15.97 -3.01
N ASP A 152 2.61 -16.16 -4.27
CA ASP A 152 4.01 -16.27 -4.71
C ASP A 152 4.56 -14.93 -5.18
N MET A 153 3.73 -14.13 -5.86
CA MET A 153 4.17 -12.83 -6.36
C MET A 153 3.09 -11.75 -6.27
N PHE A 154 3.50 -10.57 -5.78
CA PHE A 154 2.79 -9.31 -5.95
C PHE A 154 3.78 -8.20 -6.27
N ARG A 155 3.87 -7.84 -7.54
CA ARG A 155 4.61 -6.69 -8.04
C ARG A 155 3.67 -5.66 -8.62
N ARG A 156 3.81 -4.42 -8.17
CA ARG A 156 3.07 -3.28 -8.72
C ARG A 156 4.01 -2.39 -9.49
N HIS A 157 3.67 -2.16 -10.74
CA HIS A 157 4.36 -1.24 -11.64
C HIS A 157 3.56 0.02 -11.78
N ILE A 158 4.22 1.17 -11.64
CA ILE A 158 3.61 2.48 -11.79
C ILE A 158 4.41 3.24 -12.84
N ILE A 159 3.71 3.71 -13.87
CA ILE A 159 4.29 4.49 -14.96
C ILE A 159 3.59 5.84 -15.00
N GLN A 160 4.34 6.92 -14.91
CA GLN A 160 3.87 8.28 -15.17
C GLN A 160 4.17 8.64 -16.63
N LEU A 161 3.15 9.10 -17.35
CA LEU A 161 3.28 9.49 -18.76
C LEU A 161 3.59 10.99 -18.90
N GLY A 162 4.86 11.33 -19.01
CA GLY A 162 5.31 12.73 -19.09
C GLY A 162 4.75 13.57 -17.92
N ASN A 163 4.35 14.79 -18.22
CA ASN A 163 3.72 15.71 -17.26
C ASN A 163 2.20 15.80 -17.45
N SER A 164 1.58 14.76 -18.03
CA SER A 164 0.14 14.74 -18.34
C SER A 164 -0.75 14.54 -17.11
N GLY A 165 -0.21 14.12 -15.97
CA GLY A 165 -0.98 13.69 -14.80
C GLY A 165 -1.59 12.27 -14.94
N VAL A 166 -1.27 11.56 -16.02
CA VAL A 166 -1.73 10.19 -16.24
C VAL A 166 -0.74 9.21 -15.64
N TYR A 167 -1.26 8.31 -14.81
CA TYR A 167 -0.54 7.19 -14.22
C TYR A 167 -1.13 5.87 -14.71
N VAL A 168 -0.29 4.96 -15.16
CA VAL A 168 -0.67 3.57 -15.47
C VAL A 168 -0.18 2.71 -14.33
N ILE A 169 -1.11 1.95 -13.73
CA ILE A 169 -0.80 0.99 -12.66
C ILE A 169 -1.07 -0.41 -13.19
N TYR A 170 -0.07 -1.26 -13.13
CA TYR A 170 -0.12 -2.65 -13.56
C TYR A 170 0.38 -3.56 -12.44
N ASP A 171 -0.39 -4.59 -12.11
CA ASP A 171 -0.04 -5.58 -11.09
C ASP A 171 0.27 -6.93 -11.72
N GLU A 172 1.44 -7.48 -11.40
CA GLU A 172 1.80 -8.88 -11.62
C GLU A 172 1.46 -9.66 -10.36
N LEU A 173 0.55 -10.61 -10.50
CA LEU A 173 -0.01 -11.38 -9.39
C LEU A 173 0.11 -12.87 -9.69
N GLU A 174 0.69 -13.63 -8.75
CA GLU A 174 0.79 -15.08 -8.82
C GLU A 174 0.39 -15.69 -7.47
N GLY A 175 -0.59 -16.57 -7.50
CA GLY A 175 -1.03 -17.33 -6.32
C GLY A 175 -0.44 -18.73 -6.32
N LYS A 176 -0.15 -19.27 -5.13
CA LYS A 176 0.28 -20.67 -4.93
C LYS A 176 -0.79 -21.68 -5.31
N GLU A 177 -2.03 -21.22 -5.34
CA GLU A 177 -3.22 -21.96 -5.71
C GLU A 177 -4.22 -21.00 -6.38
N ALA A 178 -5.35 -21.45 -6.83
CA ALA A 178 -6.42 -20.58 -7.33
C ALA A 178 -6.94 -19.68 -6.21
N VAL A 179 -6.88 -18.37 -6.42
CA VAL A 179 -7.26 -17.35 -5.43
C VAL A 179 -8.15 -16.28 -6.07
N THR A 180 -8.91 -15.59 -5.22
CA THR A 180 -9.65 -14.38 -5.60
C THR A 180 -8.83 -13.14 -5.27
N TRP A 181 -8.65 -12.28 -6.26
CA TRP A 181 -8.00 -10.97 -6.11
C TRP A 181 -9.04 -9.88 -5.91
N SER A 182 -8.87 -9.05 -4.90
CA SER A 182 -9.67 -7.84 -4.72
C SER A 182 -8.78 -6.61 -4.82
N TYR A 183 -8.98 -5.81 -5.84
CA TYR A 183 -8.31 -4.53 -6.02
C TYR A 183 -9.07 -3.44 -5.26
N LEU A 184 -8.38 -2.73 -4.39
CA LEU A 184 -8.96 -1.70 -3.54
C LEU A 184 -8.62 -0.30 -4.07
N LEU A 185 -9.64 0.51 -4.29
CA LEU A 185 -9.53 1.93 -4.61
C LEU A 185 -10.44 2.73 -3.66
N HIS A 186 -9.84 3.61 -2.90
CA HIS A 186 -10.52 4.50 -1.98
C HIS A 186 -10.45 5.92 -2.52
N THR A 187 -11.58 6.59 -2.60
CA THR A 187 -11.71 7.98 -3.01
C THR A 187 -12.13 8.83 -1.81
N VAL A 188 -11.71 10.08 -1.78
CA VAL A 188 -12.10 11.02 -0.71
C VAL A 188 -13.56 11.44 -0.87
N GLU A 189 -14.03 11.52 -2.12
CA GLU A 189 -15.41 11.81 -2.49
C GLU A 189 -15.93 10.71 -3.41
N LEU A 190 -17.24 10.51 -3.46
CA LEU A 190 -17.85 9.60 -4.43
C LEU A 190 -17.45 10.05 -5.84
N PRO A 191 -17.08 9.12 -6.74
CA PRO A 191 -16.88 9.45 -8.14
C PRO A 191 -18.15 10.13 -8.68
N MET A 192 -18.00 11.28 -9.33
CA MET A 192 -19.11 11.86 -10.07
C MET A 192 -19.43 10.93 -11.23
N GLU A 193 -20.73 10.61 -11.39
CA GLU A 193 -21.25 9.85 -12.52
C GLU A 193 -21.04 10.58 -13.86
#